data_aa9317117f0acfb9128de6894db6597e
#
_entry.id   aa9317117f0acfb9128de6894db6597e
#
_cell.length_a   1.000
_cell.length_b   1.000
_cell.length_c   1.000
_cell.angle_alpha   90.00
_cell.angle_beta   90.00
_cell.angle_gamma   90.00
#
_symmetry.space_group_name_H-M   'P 1'
#
loop_
_entity.id
_entity.type
_entity.pdbx_description
1 polymer ?
#
loop_
_entity_poly.entity_id
_entity_poly.type
_entity_poly.pdbx_seq_one_letter_code
_entity_poly.pdbx_strand_id
1 'polypeptide(L)'
;MNPFLLIWTQPKKTLAYLIEHKTIGYGLMIMVISSLCSGIMAFADTGLLEGFSLPAIFAISFGAALLISIPAYFMSAFMYTWIGKLLGGTGNWREMCLVIAGGVLPMIWTLPIGILAVIIYGKALFSEPVGVFAVTNMSLGFYLFHTVIMTGLSIFSTVIQSKGIGLVHNFSAWRGFGTIMIYAGIVFVLSFILIIITVGSILFMV
;
A
#
# COMPACT_ATOMS: atom_id res chain seq x y z
N MET A 1 -13.17 4.90 -21.03
CA MET A 1 -13.28 5.44 -19.65
C MET A 1 -11.89 5.62 -19.08
N ASN A 2 -11.57 6.73 -18.40
CA ASN A 2 -10.24 6.94 -17.78
C ASN A 2 -10.31 6.53 -16.28
N PRO A 3 -9.72 5.38 -15.88
CA PRO A 3 -9.80 4.91 -14.50
C PRO A 3 -9.13 5.84 -13.50
N PHE A 4 -8.06 6.53 -13.88
CA PHE A 4 -7.28 7.41 -12.98
C PHE A 4 -8.07 8.62 -12.48
N LEU A 5 -9.00 9.12 -13.28
CA LEU A 5 -9.84 10.26 -12.94
C LEU A 5 -11.18 9.82 -12.33
N LEU A 6 -11.80 8.80 -12.92
CA LEU A 6 -13.14 8.38 -12.51
C LEU A 6 -13.18 7.59 -11.19
N ILE A 7 -12.05 7.06 -10.74
CA ILE A 7 -11.96 6.36 -9.45
C ILE A 7 -12.35 7.26 -8.27
N TRP A 8 -12.14 8.57 -8.39
CA TRP A 8 -12.44 9.54 -7.35
C TRP A 8 -13.94 9.82 -7.17
N THR A 9 -14.69 9.82 -8.26
CA THR A 9 -16.10 10.20 -8.26
C THR A 9 -17.04 9.01 -8.44
N GLN A 10 -16.60 7.98 -9.18
CA GLN A 10 -17.41 6.81 -9.54
C GLN A 10 -16.64 5.50 -9.33
N PRO A 11 -16.14 5.20 -8.10
CA PRO A 11 -15.26 4.06 -7.87
C PRO A 11 -15.89 2.73 -8.28
N LYS A 12 -17.16 2.50 -7.97
CA LYS A 12 -17.84 1.25 -8.31
C LYS A 12 -17.93 1.00 -9.82
N LYS A 13 -18.24 2.04 -10.60
CA LYS A 13 -18.28 1.96 -12.07
C LYS A 13 -16.89 1.77 -12.66
N THR A 14 -15.88 2.43 -12.08
CA THR A 14 -14.49 2.28 -12.51
C THR A 14 -13.99 0.86 -12.26
N LEU A 15 -14.28 0.28 -11.11
CA LEU A 15 -13.92 -1.10 -10.80
C LEU A 15 -14.62 -2.11 -11.73
N ALA A 16 -15.92 -1.95 -11.98
CA ALA A 16 -16.65 -2.78 -12.95
C ALA A 16 -15.99 -2.70 -14.34
N TYR A 17 -15.68 -1.49 -14.81
CA TYR A 17 -14.97 -1.31 -16.08
C TYR A 17 -13.61 -2.01 -16.10
N LEU A 18 -12.83 -1.94 -15.02
CA LEU A 18 -11.54 -2.65 -14.93
C LEU A 18 -11.73 -4.14 -15.07
N ILE A 19 -12.68 -4.71 -14.34
CA ILE A 19 -12.98 -6.15 -14.33
C ILE A 19 -13.41 -6.63 -15.71
N GLU A 20 -14.27 -5.88 -16.40
CA GLU A 20 -14.84 -6.28 -17.69
C GLU A 20 -13.86 -6.07 -18.87
N HIS A 21 -13.03 -5.01 -18.83
CA HIS A 21 -12.31 -4.56 -20.02
C HIS A 21 -10.79 -4.64 -19.87
N LYS A 22 -10.25 -4.95 -18.69
CA LYS A 22 -8.81 -4.94 -18.47
C LYS A 22 -8.27 -6.32 -18.08
N THR A 23 -6.95 -6.47 -18.26
CA THR A 23 -6.23 -7.71 -17.94
C THR A 23 -5.48 -7.59 -16.64
N ILE A 24 -5.04 -8.72 -16.06
CA ILE A 24 -4.16 -8.75 -14.88
C ILE A 24 -2.88 -7.95 -15.14
N GLY A 25 -2.32 -8.00 -16.35
CA GLY A 25 -1.14 -7.21 -16.73
C GLY A 25 -1.36 -5.71 -16.61
N TYR A 26 -2.56 -5.23 -16.97
CA TYR A 26 -2.93 -3.82 -16.74
C TYR A 26 -3.03 -3.50 -15.25
N GLY A 27 -3.60 -4.40 -14.45
CA GLY A 27 -3.64 -4.28 -12.99
C GLY A 27 -2.25 -4.24 -12.37
N LEU A 28 -1.35 -5.12 -12.83
CA LEU A 28 0.05 -5.14 -12.40
C LEU A 28 0.77 -3.84 -12.76
N MET A 29 0.53 -3.28 -13.94
CA MET A 29 1.09 -1.98 -14.33
C MET A 29 0.65 -0.86 -13.37
N ILE A 30 -0.63 -0.78 -13.02
CA ILE A 30 -1.13 0.17 -12.02
C ILE A 30 -0.43 -0.05 -10.67
N MET A 31 -0.32 -1.29 -10.24
CA MET A 31 0.34 -1.64 -8.98
C MET A 31 1.80 -1.19 -8.96
N VAL A 32 2.55 -1.46 -10.02
CA VAL A 32 3.95 -1.03 -10.18
C VAL A 32 4.06 0.50 -10.11
N ILE A 33 3.25 1.22 -10.87
CA ILE A 33 3.26 2.69 -10.85
C ILE A 33 2.96 3.21 -9.43
N SER A 34 1.91 2.71 -8.79
CA SER A 34 1.54 3.13 -7.43
C SER A 34 2.63 2.82 -6.41
N SER A 35 3.32 1.67 -6.54
CA SER A 35 4.43 1.27 -5.67
C SER A 35 5.66 2.16 -5.86
N LEU A 36 5.99 2.53 -7.08
CA LEU A 36 7.07 3.47 -7.36
C LEU A 36 6.76 4.85 -6.79
N CYS A 37 5.52 5.33 -6.93
CA CYS A 37 5.09 6.62 -6.41
C CYS A 37 5.19 6.68 -4.87
N SER A 38 4.80 5.63 -4.16
CA SER A 38 4.91 5.56 -2.70
C SER A 38 6.31 5.15 -2.21
N GLY A 39 7.09 4.49 -3.04
CA GLY A 39 8.44 4.00 -2.73
C GLY A 39 9.45 5.10 -2.42
N ILE A 40 9.24 6.32 -2.92
CA ILE A 40 10.11 7.47 -2.64
C ILE A 40 10.26 7.71 -1.14
N MET A 41 9.18 7.55 -0.38
CA MET A 41 9.14 7.79 1.07
C MET A 41 9.36 6.53 1.92
N ALA A 42 9.61 5.38 1.28
CA ALA A 42 9.65 4.09 1.98
C ALA A 42 10.76 3.98 3.03
N PHE A 43 11.86 4.70 2.83
CA PHE A 43 13.02 4.71 3.73
C PHE A 43 13.24 6.06 4.42
N ALA A 44 12.25 6.97 4.35
CA ALA A 44 12.32 8.23 5.08
C ALA A 44 12.43 7.97 6.60
N ASP A 45 13.26 8.74 7.26
CA ASP A 45 13.47 8.72 8.71
C ASP A 45 13.99 7.37 9.30
N THR A 46 14.48 6.46 8.46
CA THR A 46 14.94 5.14 8.94
C THR A 46 16.44 5.05 9.22
N GLY A 47 17.25 5.97 8.68
CA GLY A 47 18.71 5.89 8.73
C GLY A 47 19.35 4.78 7.90
N LEU A 48 18.56 3.82 7.41
CA LEU A 48 19.07 2.62 6.71
C LEU A 48 19.88 2.94 5.44
N LEU A 49 19.60 4.08 4.80
CA LEU A 49 20.23 4.49 3.55
C LEU A 49 21.07 5.77 3.69
N GLU A 50 21.41 6.20 4.89
CA GLU A 50 22.10 7.47 5.17
C GLU A 50 23.44 7.58 4.45
N GLY A 51 24.21 6.47 4.34
CA GLY A 51 25.52 6.41 3.67
C GLY A 51 25.47 6.55 2.14
N PHE A 52 24.28 6.41 1.52
CA PHE A 52 24.15 6.35 0.07
C PHE A 52 23.91 7.73 -0.58
N SER A 53 24.22 7.85 -1.88
CA SER A 53 23.84 9.02 -2.68
C SER A 53 22.33 9.01 -2.97
N LEU A 54 21.72 10.19 -3.23
CA LEU A 54 20.28 10.26 -3.56
C LEU A 54 19.87 9.35 -4.73
N PRO A 55 20.60 9.27 -5.86
CA PRO A 55 20.26 8.32 -6.92
C PRO A 55 20.30 6.86 -6.46
N ALA A 56 21.26 6.49 -5.60
CA ALA A 56 21.33 5.13 -5.05
C ALA A 56 20.16 4.85 -4.09
N ILE A 57 19.79 5.83 -3.24
CA ILE A 57 18.61 5.74 -2.37
C ILE A 57 17.34 5.46 -3.20
N PHE A 58 17.15 6.21 -4.29
CA PHE A 58 15.98 5.98 -5.16
C PHE A 58 16.02 4.62 -5.85
N ALA A 59 17.18 4.19 -6.36
CA ALA A 59 17.31 2.88 -7.00
C ALA A 59 16.97 1.74 -6.01
N ILE A 60 17.46 1.83 -4.76
CA ILE A 60 17.18 0.86 -3.70
C ILE A 60 15.70 0.92 -3.31
N SER A 61 15.15 2.11 -3.10
CA SER A 61 13.74 2.30 -2.71
C SER A 61 12.78 1.76 -3.76
N PHE A 62 13.03 2.03 -5.03
CA PHE A 62 12.21 1.51 -6.12
C PHE A 62 12.38 0.00 -6.30
N GLY A 63 13.61 -0.51 -6.21
CA GLY A 63 13.88 -1.94 -6.24
C GLY A 63 13.15 -2.68 -5.12
N ALA A 64 13.26 -2.20 -3.89
CA ALA A 64 12.55 -2.75 -2.74
C ALA A 64 11.03 -2.66 -2.89
N ALA A 65 10.52 -1.51 -3.36
CA ALA A 65 9.09 -1.32 -3.60
C ALA A 65 8.55 -2.37 -4.59
N LEU A 66 9.26 -2.66 -5.69
CA LEU A 66 8.86 -3.67 -6.66
C LEU A 66 8.95 -5.10 -6.10
N LEU A 67 10.06 -5.42 -5.42
CA LEU A 67 10.27 -6.74 -4.83
C LEU A 67 9.22 -7.10 -3.79
N ILE A 68 8.73 -6.12 -3.04
CA ILE A 68 7.71 -6.33 -2.00
C ILE A 68 6.31 -6.27 -2.59
N SER A 69 6.01 -5.28 -3.44
CA SER A 69 4.64 -5.02 -3.88
C SER A 69 4.10 -6.07 -4.85
N ILE A 70 4.93 -6.63 -5.72
CA ILE A 70 4.47 -7.63 -6.69
C ILE A 70 4.00 -8.92 -6.01
N PRO A 71 4.79 -9.56 -5.12
CA PRO A 71 4.30 -10.71 -4.36
C PRO A 71 3.10 -10.36 -3.46
N ALA A 72 3.15 -9.19 -2.79
CA ALA A 72 2.05 -8.73 -1.93
C ALA A 72 0.74 -8.54 -2.70
N TYR A 73 0.81 -8.03 -3.94
CA TYR A 73 -0.35 -7.89 -4.82
C TYR A 73 -1.06 -9.23 -5.08
N PHE A 74 -0.29 -10.24 -5.50
CA PHE A 74 -0.85 -11.56 -5.79
C PHE A 74 -1.31 -12.29 -4.52
N MET A 75 -0.56 -12.16 -3.43
CA MET A 75 -0.93 -12.71 -2.14
C MET A 75 -2.25 -12.10 -1.63
N SER A 76 -2.38 -10.77 -1.70
CA SER A 76 -3.62 -10.09 -1.30
C SER A 76 -4.81 -10.49 -2.16
N ALA A 77 -4.62 -10.64 -3.48
CA ALA A 77 -5.66 -11.10 -4.39
C ALA A 77 -6.13 -12.52 -4.03
N PHE A 78 -5.19 -13.41 -3.72
CA PHE A 78 -5.48 -14.76 -3.27
C PHE A 78 -6.25 -14.74 -1.93
N MET A 79 -5.73 -14.01 -0.94
CA MET A 79 -6.32 -13.96 0.40
C MET A 79 -7.71 -13.34 0.40
N TYR A 80 -7.91 -12.23 -0.31
CA TYR A 80 -9.24 -11.61 -0.40
C TYR A 80 -10.25 -12.50 -1.13
N THR A 81 -9.80 -13.25 -2.16
CA THR A 81 -10.66 -14.23 -2.82
C THR A 81 -11.02 -15.37 -1.88
N TRP A 82 -10.05 -15.91 -1.15
CA TRP A 82 -10.26 -17.03 -0.24
C TRP A 82 -11.16 -16.64 0.94
N ILE A 83 -10.83 -15.55 1.64
CA ILE A 83 -11.63 -15.06 2.77
C ILE A 83 -13.03 -14.66 2.30
N GLY A 84 -13.17 -14.01 1.15
CA GLY A 84 -14.46 -13.64 0.60
C GLY A 84 -15.34 -14.84 0.29
N LYS A 85 -14.76 -15.95 -0.17
CA LYS A 85 -15.48 -17.23 -0.33
C LYS A 85 -15.93 -17.82 1.00
N LEU A 86 -15.10 -17.75 2.04
CA LEU A 86 -15.49 -18.17 3.40
C LEU A 86 -16.67 -17.34 3.94
N LEU A 87 -16.78 -16.08 3.52
CA LEU A 87 -17.90 -15.21 3.87
C LEU A 87 -19.12 -15.38 2.94
N GLY A 88 -19.14 -16.43 2.11
CA GLY A 88 -20.27 -16.77 1.23
C GLY A 88 -20.25 -16.06 -0.13
N GLY A 89 -19.10 -15.51 -0.54
CA GLY A 89 -18.94 -14.89 -1.85
C GLY A 89 -18.59 -15.87 -2.97
N THR A 90 -18.78 -15.44 -4.23
CA THR A 90 -18.57 -16.26 -5.45
C THR A 90 -17.42 -15.76 -6.34
N GLY A 91 -16.67 -14.76 -5.88
CA GLY A 91 -15.62 -14.08 -6.63
C GLY A 91 -14.46 -14.97 -7.07
N ASN A 92 -13.76 -14.52 -8.10
CA ASN A 92 -12.57 -15.19 -8.61
C ASN A 92 -11.30 -14.33 -8.43
N TRP A 93 -10.15 -14.99 -8.45
CA TRP A 93 -8.85 -14.39 -8.24
C TRP A 93 -8.47 -13.35 -9.30
N ARG A 94 -8.83 -13.57 -10.58
CA ARG A 94 -8.52 -12.65 -11.67
C ARG A 94 -9.20 -11.29 -11.49
N GLU A 95 -10.47 -11.30 -11.16
CA GLU A 95 -11.23 -10.08 -10.88
C GLU A 95 -10.71 -9.37 -9.63
N MET A 96 -10.32 -10.15 -8.61
CA MET A 96 -9.75 -9.62 -7.38
C MET A 96 -8.43 -8.88 -7.63
N CYS A 97 -7.57 -9.38 -8.52
CA CYS A 97 -6.37 -8.64 -8.94
C CYS A 97 -6.71 -7.24 -9.47
N LEU A 98 -7.75 -7.12 -10.30
CA LEU A 98 -8.17 -5.83 -10.86
C LEU A 98 -8.81 -4.89 -9.82
N VAL A 99 -9.50 -5.47 -8.84
CA VAL A 99 -10.03 -4.73 -7.68
C VAL A 99 -8.91 -4.11 -6.85
N ILE A 100 -7.87 -4.89 -6.52
CA ILE A 100 -6.72 -4.39 -5.76
C ILE A 100 -6.02 -3.28 -6.55
N ALA A 101 -5.77 -3.50 -7.84
CA ALA A 101 -5.18 -2.47 -8.71
C ALA A 101 -6.01 -1.18 -8.72
N GLY A 102 -7.34 -1.28 -8.84
CA GLY A 102 -8.24 -0.13 -8.75
C GLY A 102 -8.19 0.56 -7.37
N GLY A 103 -8.05 -0.23 -6.31
CA GLY A 103 -7.98 0.27 -4.94
C GLY A 103 -6.72 1.07 -4.63
N VAL A 104 -5.59 0.77 -5.30
CA VAL A 104 -4.32 1.50 -5.09
C VAL A 104 -4.14 2.70 -6.00
N LEU A 105 -5.04 2.94 -6.96
CA LEU A 105 -4.97 4.11 -7.85
C LEU A 105 -4.80 5.45 -7.12
N PRO A 106 -5.48 5.72 -5.98
CA PRO A 106 -5.27 6.96 -5.24
C PRO A 106 -3.84 7.15 -4.73
N MET A 107 -3.08 6.06 -4.51
CA MET A 107 -1.70 6.14 -4.02
C MET A 107 -0.71 6.76 -5.01
N ILE A 108 -1.06 6.88 -6.29
CA ILE A 108 -0.24 7.58 -7.27
C ILE A 108 -0.06 9.07 -6.88
N TRP A 109 -1.02 9.64 -6.17
CA TRP A 109 -0.94 11.03 -5.67
C TRP A 109 0.04 11.23 -4.52
N THR A 110 0.66 10.17 -4.01
CA THR A 110 1.78 10.29 -3.07
C THR A 110 3.04 10.82 -3.76
N LEU A 111 3.17 10.66 -5.08
CA LEU A 111 4.33 11.08 -5.86
C LEU A 111 4.65 12.58 -5.73
N PRO A 112 3.71 13.51 -5.96
CA PRO A 112 4.02 14.94 -5.81
C PRO A 112 4.48 15.30 -4.39
N ILE A 113 3.92 14.65 -3.38
CA ILE A 113 4.28 14.90 -1.97
C ILE A 113 5.66 14.36 -1.68
N GLY A 114 5.98 13.16 -2.15
CA GLY A 114 7.31 12.57 -2.01
C GLY A 114 8.39 13.39 -2.72
N ILE A 115 8.13 13.87 -3.94
CA ILE A 115 9.04 14.77 -4.68
C ILE A 115 9.24 16.07 -3.89
N LEU A 116 8.17 16.67 -3.38
CA LEU A 116 8.26 17.90 -2.59
C LEU A 116 9.08 17.69 -1.31
N ALA A 117 8.90 16.57 -0.61
CA ALA A 117 9.70 16.22 0.55
C ALA A 117 11.18 16.14 0.21
N VAL A 118 11.52 15.45 -0.89
CA VAL A 118 12.92 15.33 -1.33
C VAL A 118 13.51 16.69 -1.74
N ILE A 119 12.75 17.56 -2.39
CA ILE A 119 13.22 18.91 -2.76
C ILE A 119 13.51 19.74 -1.51
N ILE A 120 12.65 19.65 -0.47
CA ILE A 120 12.81 20.46 0.74
C ILE A 120 13.92 19.92 1.66
N TYR A 121 13.95 18.61 1.88
CA TYR A 121 14.82 17.99 2.90
C TYR A 121 16.04 17.28 2.32
N GLY A 122 16.06 17.03 1.02
CA GLY A 122 17.17 16.37 0.34
C GLY A 122 17.53 15.03 0.98
N LYS A 123 18.84 14.82 1.18
CA LYS A 123 19.37 13.59 1.76
C LYS A 123 19.04 13.44 3.25
N ALA A 124 18.85 14.54 3.98
CA ALA A 124 18.49 14.50 5.41
C ALA A 124 17.16 13.76 5.66
N LEU A 125 16.26 13.72 4.68
CA LEU A 125 15.01 12.94 4.77
C LEU A 125 15.26 11.47 5.08
N PHE A 126 16.39 10.90 4.69
CA PHE A 126 16.71 9.47 4.80
C PHE A 126 17.68 9.15 5.95
N SER A 127 18.07 10.16 6.72
CA SER A 127 18.87 9.98 7.94
C SER A 127 17.98 9.58 9.12
N GLU A 128 18.59 9.03 10.16
CA GLU A 128 17.89 8.79 11.42
C GLU A 128 17.60 10.13 12.11
N PRO A 129 16.37 10.36 12.59
CA PRO A 129 16.04 11.57 13.33
C PRO A 129 16.87 11.73 14.61
N VAL A 130 17.48 12.90 14.81
CA VAL A 130 18.36 13.16 15.95
C VAL A 130 17.59 13.83 17.09
N GLY A 131 17.49 13.17 18.23
CA GLY A 131 16.85 13.69 19.45
C GLY A 131 15.94 12.67 20.14
N VAL A 132 15.80 12.79 21.44
CA VAL A 132 15.07 11.81 22.30
C VAL A 132 13.59 11.65 21.90
N PHE A 133 13.00 12.70 21.32
CA PHE A 133 11.60 12.71 20.88
C PHE A 133 11.45 13.02 19.38
N ALA A 134 12.55 12.98 18.62
CA ALA A 134 12.49 13.23 17.19
C ALA A 134 11.93 12.01 16.45
N VAL A 135 10.76 12.15 15.86
CA VAL A 135 10.10 11.09 15.08
C VAL A 135 10.32 11.25 13.57
N THR A 136 10.86 12.40 13.14
CA THR A 136 11.08 12.71 11.72
C THR A 136 12.08 13.85 11.55
N ASN A 137 12.75 13.86 10.41
CA ASN A 137 13.59 14.98 9.95
C ASN A 137 12.79 16.09 9.25
N MET A 138 11.50 15.88 9.05
CA MET A 138 10.61 16.86 8.46
C MET A 138 10.19 17.92 9.50
N SER A 139 9.89 19.13 9.06
CA SER A 139 9.23 20.11 9.93
C SER A 139 7.86 19.57 10.40
N LEU A 140 7.45 19.91 11.62
CA LEU A 140 6.18 19.46 12.18
C LEU A 140 5.01 19.75 11.25
N GLY A 141 4.98 20.94 10.62
CA GLY A 141 3.90 21.31 9.69
C GLY A 141 3.87 20.39 8.45
N PHE A 142 5.02 20.09 7.85
CA PHE A 142 5.08 19.20 6.69
C PHE A 142 4.74 17.75 7.08
N TYR A 143 5.23 17.29 8.22
CA TYR A 143 4.92 15.95 8.74
C TYR A 143 3.42 15.75 8.97
N LEU A 144 2.76 16.73 9.62
CA LEU A 144 1.31 16.67 9.83
C LEU A 144 0.54 16.72 8.52
N PHE A 145 0.92 17.62 7.59
CA PHE A 145 0.34 17.68 6.25
C PHE A 145 0.44 16.34 5.52
N HIS A 146 1.65 15.78 5.47
CA HIS A 146 1.91 14.47 4.85
C HIS A 146 1.06 13.37 5.49
N THR A 147 1.04 13.30 6.83
CA THR A 147 0.30 12.27 7.57
C THR A 147 -1.22 12.37 7.30
N VAL A 148 -1.79 13.55 7.29
CA VAL A 148 -3.21 13.76 7.00
C VAL A 148 -3.56 13.31 5.58
N ILE A 149 -2.75 13.69 4.59
CA ILE A 149 -2.99 13.27 3.20
C ILE A 149 -2.84 11.76 3.05
N MET A 150 -1.80 11.15 3.60
CA MET A 150 -1.57 9.71 3.52
C MET A 150 -2.69 8.91 4.19
N THR A 151 -3.16 9.39 5.35
CA THR A 151 -4.30 8.78 6.05
C THR A 151 -5.58 8.89 5.21
N GLY A 152 -5.86 10.05 4.63
CA GLY A 152 -7.01 10.26 3.75
C GLY A 152 -6.98 9.36 2.52
N LEU A 153 -5.84 9.25 1.84
CA LEU A 153 -5.65 8.37 0.69
C LEU A 153 -5.82 6.88 1.08
N SER A 154 -5.29 6.47 2.23
CA SER A 154 -5.41 5.10 2.73
C SER A 154 -6.85 4.72 3.07
N ILE A 155 -7.59 5.60 3.75
CA ILE A 155 -9.01 5.42 4.02
C ILE A 155 -9.81 5.31 2.72
N PHE A 156 -9.55 6.22 1.77
CA PHE A 156 -10.25 6.21 0.49
C PHE A 156 -9.95 4.94 -0.31
N SER A 157 -8.69 4.50 -0.37
CA SER A 157 -8.27 3.23 -0.99
C SER A 157 -8.98 2.03 -0.36
N THR A 158 -9.08 2.00 0.97
CA THR A 158 -9.80 0.94 1.70
C THR A 158 -11.28 0.92 1.35
N VAL A 159 -11.93 2.08 1.22
CA VAL A 159 -13.33 2.19 0.80
C VAL A 159 -13.51 1.68 -0.64
N ILE A 160 -12.59 2.02 -1.56
CA ILE A 160 -12.63 1.52 -2.94
C ILE A 160 -12.48 -0.01 -2.95
N GLN A 161 -11.48 -0.54 -2.25
CA GLN A 161 -11.25 -1.99 -2.17
C GLN A 161 -12.45 -2.71 -1.56
N SER A 162 -13.04 -2.19 -0.49
CA SER A 162 -14.24 -2.76 0.14
C SER A 162 -15.42 -2.87 -0.84
N LYS A 163 -15.64 -1.81 -1.63
CA LYS A 163 -16.68 -1.81 -2.69
C LYS A 163 -16.34 -2.80 -3.82
N GLY A 164 -15.06 -2.91 -4.17
CA GLY A 164 -14.60 -3.84 -5.22
C GLY A 164 -14.71 -5.30 -4.81
N ILE A 165 -14.28 -5.64 -3.59
CA ILE A 165 -14.45 -6.98 -3.03
C ILE A 165 -15.93 -7.34 -2.97
N GLY A 166 -16.78 -6.40 -2.53
CA GLY A 166 -18.23 -6.57 -2.55
C GLY A 166 -18.79 -6.84 -3.95
N LEU A 167 -18.28 -6.13 -4.96
CA LEU A 167 -18.68 -6.32 -6.36
C LEU A 167 -18.30 -7.71 -6.88
N VAL A 168 -17.06 -8.13 -6.69
CA VAL A 168 -16.52 -9.41 -7.17
C VAL A 168 -17.19 -10.61 -6.49
N HIS A 169 -17.47 -10.50 -5.21
CA HIS A 169 -18.08 -11.58 -4.43
C HIS A 169 -19.62 -11.55 -4.40
N ASN A 170 -20.26 -10.59 -5.07
CA ASN A 170 -21.72 -10.41 -5.07
C ASN A 170 -22.33 -10.25 -3.68
N PHE A 171 -21.63 -9.52 -2.78
CA PHE A 171 -22.12 -9.19 -1.45
C PHE A 171 -21.96 -7.69 -1.10
N SER A 172 -22.38 -7.28 0.10
CA SER A 172 -22.29 -5.87 0.51
C SER A 172 -20.85 -5.39 0.68
N ALA A 173 -20.60 -4.09 0.47
CA ALA A 173 -19.28 -3.48 0.71
C ALA A 173 -18.83 -3.63 2.17
N TRP A 174 -19.75 -3.77 3.14
CA TRP A 174 -19.42 -4.06 4.53
C TRP A 174 -18.79 -5.44 4.72
N ARG A 175 -19.28 -6.46 4.00
CA ARG A 175 -18.60 -7.76 3.97
C ARG A 175 -17.26 -7.67 3.27
N GLY A 176 -17.15 -6.83 2.24
CA GLY A 176 -15.86 -6.51 1.60
C GLY A 176 -14.88 -5.88 2.58
N PHE A 177 -15.32 -4.93 3.40
CA PHE A 177 -14.52 -4.37 4.48
C PHE A 177 -14.15 -5.43 5.53
N GLY A 178 -15.09 -6.28 5.92
CA GLY A 178 -14.82 -7.43 6.80
C GLY A 178 -13.72 -8.35 6.26
N THR A 179 -13.72 -8.61 4.94
CA THR A 179 -12.65 -9.39 4.27
C THR A 179 -11.28 -8.75 4.46
N ILE A 180 -11.19 -7.42 4.31
CA ILE A 180 -9.94 -6.66 4.54
C ILE A 180 -9.51 -6.77 6.00
N MET A 181 -10.44 -6.60 6.95
CA MET A 181 -10.14 -6.65 8.39
C MET A 181 -9.68 -8.04 8.84
N ILE A 182 -10.30 -9.11 8.33
CA ILE A 182 -9.85 -10.48 8.62
C ILE A 182 -8.44 -10.71 8.10
N TYR A 183 -8.14 -10.30 6.86
CA TYR A 183 -6.80 -10.41 6.30
C TYR A 183 -5.78 -9.60 7.12
N ALA A 184 -6.09 -8.36 7.46
CA ALA A 184 -5.25 -7.51 8.30
C ALA A 184 -5.00 -8.17 9.68
N GLY A 185 -6.02 -8.76 10.28
CA GLY A 185 -5.90 -9.52 11.52
C GLY A 185 -4.96 -10.73 11.40
N ILE A 186 -5.08 -11.50 10.32
CA ILE A 186 -4.17 -12.63 10.04
C ILE A 186 -2.72 -12.14 9.92
N VAL A 187 -2.49 -11.10 9.13
CA VAL A 187 -1.14 -10.53 8.95
C VAL A 187 -0.60 -10.01 10.29
N PHE A 188 -1.42 -9.33 11.09
CA PHE A 188 -1.02 -8.83 12.41
C PHE A 188 -0.59 -9.96 13.34
N VAL A 189 -1.39 -11.03 13.45
CA VAL A 189 -1.09 -12.18 14.30
C VAL A 189 0.20 -12.87 13.85
N LEU A 190 0.37 -13.11 12.54
CA LEU A 190 1.58 -13.73 11.99
C LEU A 190 2.82 -12.87 12.24
N SER A 191 2.72 -11.56 12.06
CA SER A 191 3.82 -10.61 12.33
C SER A 191 4.18 -10.60 13.81
N PHE A 192 3.18 -10.63 14.69
CA PHE A 192 3.39 -10.66 16.14
C PHE A 192 4.10 -11.95 16.59
N ILE A 193 3.68 -13.11 16.06
CA ILE A 193 4.34 -14.39 16.31
C ILE A 193 5.80 -14.36 15.85
N LEU A 194 6.06 -13.83 14.64
CA LEU A 194 7.40 -13.72 14.10
C LEU A 194 8.30 -12.85 14.98
N ILE A 195 7.80 -11.72 15.47
CA ILE A 195 8.53 -10.84 16.40
C ILE A 195 8.88 -11.59 17.69
N ILE A 196 7.93 -12.31 18.29
CA ILE A 196 8.18 -13.08 19.53
C ILE A 196 9.27 -14.13 19.30
N ILE A 197 9.20 -14.88 18.18
CA ILE A 197 10.20 -15.90 17.85
C ILE A 197 11.58 -15.25 17.67
N THR A 198 11.66 -14.15 16.95
CA THR A 198 12.93 -13.44 16.70
C THR A 198 13.54 -12.90 17.99
N VAL A 199 12.75 -12.20 18.80
CA VAL A 199 13.22 -11.66 20.10
C VAL A 199 13.61 -12.80 21.04
N GLY A 200 12.80 -13.86 21.11
CA GLY A 200 13.11 -15.04 21.92
C GLY A 200 14.42 -15.69 21.49
N SER A 201 14.65 -15.90 20.20
CA SER A 201 15.90 -16.49 19.70
C SER A 201 17.14 -15.65 20.04
N ILE A 202 17.03 -14.32 19.98
CA ILE A 202 18.13 -13.42 20.37
C ILE A 202 18.44 -13.54 21.85
N LEU A 203 17.42 -13.59 22.72
CA LEU A 203 17.60 -13.71 24.16
C LEU A 203 18.21 -15.06 24.59
N PHE A 204 18.02 -16.12 23.79
CA PHE A 204 18.66 -17.42 24.06
C PHE A 204 20.09 -17.54 23.51
N MET A 205 20.54 -16.58 22.69
CA MET A 205 21.89 -16.53 22.11
C MET A 205 22.87 -15.66 22.94
N VAL A 206 22.35 -14.88 23.88
CA VAL A 206 23.10 -14.03 24.82
C VAL A 206 23.16 -14.70 26.17
#